data_0079fd320d1baed214277df828b9ea47
#
_entry.id   0079fd320d1baed214277df828b9ea47
#
_cell.length_a   1.000
_cell.length_b   1.000
_cell.length_c   1.000
_cell.angle_alpha   90.00
_cell.angle_beta   90.00
_cell.angle_gamma   90.00
#
_symmetry.space_group_name_H-M   'P 1'
#
loop_
_entity.id
_entity.type
_entity.pdbx_description
1 polymer ?
#
loop_
_entity_poly.entity_id
_entity_poly.type
_entity_poly.pdbx_seq_one_letter_code
_entity_poly.pdbx_strand_id
1 'polypeptide(L)'
;TFQSGLFGVHARACVDLEPQEPSRALVGQLSRAVAAACGAPTGTPGPVQINVAFRDPLTPQSRASGAAGDSQDEAMASFVPRPTRVQPTSAAPERWEDVVGAARAGLIVAGEGASPLAAQWSRASGFPLLAEPASGAWAGGGVTPYEQAIVSSPLAGEVDTVVVTGRPTLSRPIHALLARP
;
A
#
# COMPACT_ATOMS: atom_id res chain seq x y z
N THR A 1 -25.90 15.51 8.86
CA THR A 1 -24.66 14.88 9.35
C THR A 1 -23.50 15.52 8.61
N PHE A 2 -22.53 16.07 9.33
CA PHE A 2 -21.29 16.59 8.71
C PHE A 2 -20.37 15.42 8.37
N GLN A 3 -20.23 15.13 7.09
CA GLN A 3 -19.36 14.07 6.59
C GLN A 3 -18.12 14.63 5.88
N SER A 4 -18.22 15.87 5.37
CA SER A 4 -17.08 16.54 4.76
C SER A 4 -15.93 16.70 5.76
N GLY A 5 -14.74 16.30 5.37
CA GLY A 5 -13.56 16.41 6.21
C GLY A 5 -13.56 15.55 7.49
N LEU A 6 -14.39 14.51 7.56
CA LEU A 6 -14.54 13.65 8.75
C LEU A 6 -13.22 13.10 9.27
N PHE A 7 -12.28 12.81 8.40
CA PHE A 7 -10.97 12.26 8.75
C PHE A 7 -9.87 13.33 8.94
N GLY A 8 -10.20 14.61 8.72
CA GLY A 8 -9.29 15.74 8.98
C GLY A 8 -7.88 15.51 8.41
N VAL A 9 -6.89 15.72 9.27
CA VAL A 9 -5.46 15.60 8.91
C VAL A 9 -5.00 14.18 8.58
N HIS A 10 -5.82 13.17 8.85
CA HIS A 10 -5.49 11.77 8.55
C HIS A 10 -5.77 11.40 7.09
N ALA A 11 -6.51 12.22 6.35
CA ALA A 11 -6.70 12.07 4.92
C ALA A 11 -5.76 12.99 4.14
N ARG A 12 -5.13 12.48 3.08
CA ARG A 12 -4.27 13.26 2.18
C ARG A 12 -5.06 14.21 1.29
N ALA A 13 -6.26 13.83 0.97
CA ALA A 13 -7.19 14.65 0.21
C ALA A 13 -8.62 14.34 0.65
N CYS A 14 -9.46 15.38 0.64
CA CYS A 14 -10.88 15.26 0.83
C CYS A 14 -11.56 15.84 -0.41
N VAL A 15 -12.49 15.08 -0.99
CA VAL A 15 -13.27 15.47 -2.16
C VAL A 15 -14.74 15.32 -1.82
N ASP A 16 -15.49 16.42 -1.89
CA ASP A 16 -16.93 16.43 -1.77
C ASP A 16 -17.55 16.49 -3.16
N LEU A 17 -18.37 15.50 -3.48
CA LEU A 17 -19.08 15.39 -4.75
C LEU A 17 -20.57 15.70 -4.55
N GLU A 18 -20.99 16.79 -5.13
CA GLU A 18 -22.41 17.13 -5.21
C GLU A 18 -23.15 16.18 -6.16
N PRO A 19 -24.48 15.98 -5.98
CA PRO A 19 -25.26 15.20 -6.91
C PRO A 19 -25.18 15.80 -8.31
N GLN A 20 -24.55 15.09 -9.23
CA GLN A 20 -24.33 15.55 -10.60
C GLN A 20 -24.35 14.39 -11.59
N GLU A 21 -24.64 14.71 -12.82
CA GLU A 21 -24.54 13.76 -13.92
C GLU A 21 -23.06 13.39 -14.17
N PRO A 22 -22.79 12.19 -14.70
CA PRO A 22 -21.45 11.79 -15.11
C PRO A 22 -20.83 12.82 -16.04
N SER A 23 -19.62 13.27 -15.70
CA SER A 23 -18.92 14.31 -16.47
C SER A 23 -17.41 14.12 -16.44
N ARG A 24 -16.73 14.71 -17.42
CA ARG A 24 -15.25 14.72 -17.44
C ARG A 24 -14.66 15.40 -16.20
N ALA A 25 -15.37 16.38 -15.65
CA ALA A 25 -14.94 17.06 -14.43
C ALA A 25 -14.99 16.10 -13.22
N LEU A 26 -16.05 15.32 -13.09
CA LEU A 26 -16.19 14.29 -12.06
C LEU A 26 -15.08 13.25 -12.18
N VAL A 27 -14.83 12.73 -13.39
CA VAL A 27 -13.73 11.79 -13.65
C VAL A 27 -12.40 12.40 -13.26
N GLY A 28 -12.17 13.68 -13.58
CA GLY A 28 -10.95 14.39 -13.19
C GLY A 28 -10.78 14.53 -11.69
N GLN A 29 -11.85 14.81 -10.95
CA GLN A 29 -11.82 14.88 -9.47
C GLN A 29 -11.48 13.52 -8.85
N LEU A 30 -12.16 12.47 -9.28
CA LEU A 30 -11.92 11.10 -8.81
C LEU A 30 -10.51 10.63 -9.15
N SER A 31 -10.05 10.91 -10.38
CA SER A 31 -8.69 10.52 -10.80
C SER A 31 -7.61 11.20 -9.95
N ARG A 32 -7.78 12.47 -9.59
CA ARG A 32 -6.86 13.17 -8.69
C ARG A 32 -6.88 12.58 -7.28
N ALA A 33 -8.06 12.22 -6.75
CA ALA A 33 -8.16 11.59 -5.45
C ALA A 33 -7.46 10.23 -5.43
N VAL A 34 -7.70 9.40 -6.46
CA VAL A 34 -7.03 8.10 -6.60
C VAL A 34 -5.52 8.28 -6.77
N ALA A 35 -5.07 9.25 -7.57
CA ALA A 35 -3.64 9.55 -7.73
C ALA A 35 -3.00 9.94 -6.39
N ALA A 36 -3.66 10.77 -5.59
CA ALA A 36 -3.19 11.15 -4.24
C ALA A 36 -3.13 9.93 -3.31
N ALA A 37 -4.13 9.05 -3.35
CA ALA A 37 -4.12 7.80 -2.59
C ALA A 37 -2.93 6.90 -2.98
N CYS A 38 -2.58 6.89 -4.26
CA CYS A 38 -1.43 6.14 -4.80
C CYS A 38 -0.07 6.86 -4.61
N GLY A 39 -0.07 8.03 -4.01
CA GLY A 39 1.15 8.77 -3.68
C GLY A 39 1.56 9.86 -4.66
N ALA A 40 0.79 10.15 -5.72
CA ALA A 40 1.11 11.27 -6.61
C ALA A 40 0.68 12.61 -6.00
N PRO A 41 1.44 13.70 -6.18
CA PRO A 41 2.77 13.79 -6.76
C PRO A 41 3.91 13.56 -5.74
N THR A 42 3.58 13.35 -4.46
CA THR A 42 4.53 13.40 -3.34
C THR A 42 5.37 12.13 -3.18
N GLY A 43 5.07 11.07 -3.92
CA GLY A 43 5.69 9.74 -3.76
C GLY A 43 5.20 8.96 -2.52
N THR A 44 4.33 9.55 -1.69
CA THR A 44 3.87 8.92 -0.44
C THR A 44 2.38 8.60 -0.54
N PRO A 45 1.99 7.34 -0.66
CA PRO A 45 0.58 6.93 -0.66
C PRO A 45 -0.07 7.18 0.70
N GLY A 46 -1.40 7.26 0.70
CA GLY A 46 -2.15 7.43 1.94
C GLY A 46 -3.66 7.53 1.69
N PRO A 47 -4.46 7.51 2.76
CA PRO A 47 -5.91 7.51 2.64
C PRO A 47 -6.43 8.83 2.04
N VAL A 48 -7.50 8.72 1.26
CA VAL A 48 -8.29 9.87 0.79
C VAL A 48 -9.74 9.66 1.16
N GLN A 49 -10.43 10.77 1.40
CA GLN A 49 -11.87 10.77 1.64
C GLN A 49 -12.57 11.22 0.36
N ILE A 50 -13.55 10.45 -0.09
CA ILE A 50 -14.48 10.86 -1.15
C ILE A 50 -15.89 10.80 -0.52
N ASN A 51 -16.48 11.96 -0.34
CA ASN A 51 -17.84 12.12 0.15
C ASN A 51 -18.76 12.33 -1.05
N VAL A 52 -19.76 11.46 -1.21
CA VAL A 52 -20.68 11.51 -2.35
C VAL A 52 -22.07 11.81 -1.84
N ALA A 53 -22.59 12.96 -2.20
CA ALA A 53 -23.97 13.33 -1.91
C ALA A 53 -24.93 12.76 -2.96
N PHE A 54 -26.07 12.28 -2.51
CA PHE A 54 -27.15 11.78 -3.36
C PHE A 54 -28.40 12.62 -3.17
N ARG A 55 -29.25 12.67 -4.19
CA ARG A 55 -30.59 13.23 -4.13
C ARG A 55 -31.63 12.12 -4.06
N ASP A 56 -32.79 12.43 -3.50
CA ASP A 56 -33.92 11.52 -3.56
C ASP A 56 -34.35 11.25 -5.02
N PRO A 57 -34.82 10.03 -5.30
CA PRO A 57 -34.99 8.88 -4.41
C PRO A 57 -33.67 8.15 -4.15
N LEU A 58 -33.40 7.84 -2.86
CA LEU A 58 -32.13 7.15 -2.46
C LEU A 58 -32.17 5.63 -2.72
N THR A 59 -33.35 5.10 -3.00
CA THR A 59 -33.54 3.70 -3.37
C THR A 59 -33.76 3.57 -4.88
N PRO A 60 -33.14 2.61 -5.54
CA PRO A 60 -33.45 2.36 -6.94
C PRO A 60 -34.95 2.08 -7.11
N GLN A 61 -35.63 2.85 -7.95
CA GLN A 61 -36.96 2.47 -8.35
C GLN A 61 -36.88 1.20 -9.17
N SER A 62 -37.77 0.23 -8.90
CA SER A 62 -37.81 -1.01 -9.69
C SER A 62 -37.97 -0.63 -11.16
N ARG A 63 -36.93 -0.89 -11.97
CA ARG A 63 -37.04 -0.69 -13.41
C ARG A 63 -38.10 -1.64 -13.92
N ALA A 64 -39.24 -1.08 -14.36
CA ALA A 64 -40.17 -1.85 -15.18
C ALA A 64 -39.37 -2.41 -16.35
N SER A 65 -39.34 -3.72 -16.47
CA SER A 65 -38.59 -4.45 -17.49
C SER A 65 -39.02 -3.95 -18.87
N GLY A 66 -38.18 -3.18 -19.52
CA GLY A 66 -38.31 -2.78 -20.90
C GLY A 66 -37.88 -1.35 -21.19
N ALA A 67 -36.82 -1.21 -21.91
CA ALA A 67 -36.53 -0.18 -22.89
C ALA A 67 -35.67 1.05 -22.54
N ALA A 68 -35.19 1.28 -21.34
CA ALA A 68 -34.30 2.44 -21.10
C ALA A 68 -32.96 2.08 -20.42
N GLY A 69 -32.69 0.81 -20.18
CA GLY A 69 -31.50 0.34 -19.46
C GLY A 69 -30.21 0.44 -20.24
N ASP A 70 -30.25 0.07 -21.50
CA ASP A 70 -29.05 -0.17 -22.27
C ASP A 70 -28.27 1.12 -22.61
N SER A 71 -28.96 2.21 -22.91
CA SER A 71 -28.30 3.46 -23.29
C SER A 71 -27.63 4.19 -22.10
N GLN A 72 -28.19 4.07 -20.89
CA GLN A 72 -27.55 4.66 -19.69
C GLN A 72 -26.38 3.81 -19.21
N ASP A 73 -26.49 2.49 -19.28
CA ASP A 73 -25.41 1.59 -18.92
C ASP A 73 -24.24 1.67 -19.93
N GLU A 74 -24.53 1.86 -21.23
CA GLU A 74 -23.50 2.14 -22.24
C GLU A 74 -22.83 3.52 -22.03
N ALA A 75 -23.62 4.55 -21.71
CA ALA A 75 -23.07 5.86 -21.38
C ALA A 75 -22.19 5.80 -20.12
N MET A 76 -22.61 5.07 -19.09
CA MET A 76 -21.81 4.85 -17.89
C MET A 76 -20.54 4.05 -18.18
N ALA A 77 -20.60 3.02 -19.01
CA ALA A 77 -19.44 2.23 -19.42
C ALA A 77 -18.39 3.08 -20.16
N SER A 78 -18.83 4.08 -20.95
CA SER A 78 -17.91 5.00 -21.64
C SER A 78 -17.17 5.96 -20.68
N PHE A 79 -17.67 6.14 -19.46
CA PHE A 79 -17.08 6.98 -18.43
C PHE A 79 -16.18 6.23 -17.44
N VAL A 80 -15.96 4.93 -17.61
CA VAL A 80 -15.06 4.18 -16.74
C VAL A 80 -13.66 4.83 -16.81
N PRO A 81 -13.19 5.48 -15.75
CA PRO A 81 -11.88 6.11 -15.77
C PRO A 81 -10.82 5.02 -15.92
N ARG A 82 -9.89 5.24 -16.83
CA ARG A 82 -8.70 4.37 -16.88
C ARG A 82 -7.97 4.53 -15.55
N PRO A 83 -7.62 3.44 -14.88
CA PRO A 83 -6.91 3.54 -13.60
C PRO A 83 -5.60 4.28 -13.82
N THR A 84 -5.39 5.34 -13.03
CA THR A 84 -4.10 6.01 -12.97
C THR A 84 -3.13 5.06 -12.28
N ARG A 85 -2.18 4.52 -13.02
CA ARG A 85 -1.12 3.70 -12.45
C ARG A 85 0.07 4.60 -12.13
N VAL A 86 0.34 4.82 -10.87
CA VAL A 86 1.60 5.42 -10.43
C VAL A 86 2.67 4.35 -10.52
N GLN A 87 3.59 4.51 -11.46
CA GLN A 87 4.75 3.64 -11.54
C GLN A 87 5.86 4.26 -10.68
N PRO A 88 6.38 3.53 -9.69
CA PRO A 88 7.59 3.99 -9.01
C PRO A 88 8.73 4.08 -10.04
N THR A 89 9.55 5.10 -9.91
CA THR A 89 10.79 5.18 -10.67
C THR A 89 11.63 3.96 -10.27
N SER A 90 11.85 3.05 -11.19
CA SER A 90 12.72 1.92 -10.95
C SER A 90 14.15 2.43 -10.89
N ALA A 91 14.78 2.33 -9.72
CA ALA A 91 16.23 2.39 -9.66
C ALA A 91 16.82 1.22 -10.48
N ALA A 92 17.98 1.41 -11.06
CA ALA A 92 18.69 0.30 -11.71
C ALA A 92 18.83 -0.84 -10.68
N PRO A 93 18.58 -2.10 -11.07
CA PRO A 93 18.72 -3.21 -10.15
C PRO A 93 20.20 -3.33 -9.75
N GLU A 94 20.45 -3.29 -8.46
CA GLU A 94 21.76 -3.60 -7.90
C GLU A 94 21.88 -5.11 -7.70
N ARG A 95 23.06 -5.64 -7.82
CA ARG A 95 23.30 -7.06 -7.54
C ARG A 95 23.26 -7.26 -6.02
N TRP A 96 22.69 -8.38 -5.60
CA TRP A 96 22.60 -8.72 -4.17
C TRP A 96 23.97 -8.69 -3.49
N GLU A 97 25.00 -9.21 -4.17
CA GLU A 97 26.35 -9.26 -3.67
C GLU A 97 26.97 -7.87 -3.45
N ASP A 98 26.57 -6.90 -4.28
CA ASP A 98 27.04 -5.51 -4.16
C ASP A 98 26.36 -4.80 -2.97
N VAL A 99 25.12 -5.19 -2.65
CA VAL A 99 24.35 -4.61 -1.55
C VAL A 99 24.75 -5.19 -0.18
N VAL A 100 24.91 -6.51 -0.09
CA VAL A 100 25.21 -7.17 1.19
C VAL A 100 26.69 -7.45 1.39
N GLY A 101 27.50 -7.30 0.35
CA GLY A 101 28.95 -7.31 0.40
C GLY A 101 29.56 -8.46 1.21
N ALA A 102 30.26 -8.10 2.26
CA ALA A 102 30.96 -9.04 3.13
C ALA A 102 30.17 -9.40 4.39
N ALA A 103 28.84 -9.27 4.39
CA ALA A 103 28.01 -9.64 5.53
C ALA A 103 28.25 -11.10 5.95
N ARG A 104 28.57 -11.31 7.22
CA ARG A 104 28.78 -12.65 7.80
C ARG A 104 27.57 -13.13 8.57
N ALA A 105 26.85 -12.22 9.19
CA ALA A 105 25.67 -12.48 10.00
C ALA A 105 24.56 -11.48 9.64
N GLY A 106 23.92 -11.73 8.49
CA GLY A 106 22.87 -10.87 7.99
C GLY A 106 21.49 -11.24 8.51
N LEU A 107 20.59 -10.26 8.50
CA LEU A 107 19.18 -10.40 8.84
C LEU A 107 18.34 -9.67 7.81
N ILE A 108 17.21 -10.25 7.38
CA ILE A 108 16.24 -9.59 6.51
C ILE A 108 15.01 -9.21 7.32
N VAL A 109 14.60 -7.95 7.24
CA VAL A 109 13.38 -7.41 7.87
C VAL A 109 12.41 -7.00 6.76
N ALA A 110 11.23 -7.60 6.75
CA ALA A 110 10.19 -7.31 5.77
C ALA A 110 8.97 -6.67 6.46
N GLY A 111 8.75 -5.40 6.20
CA GLY A 111 7.59 -4.65 6.71
C GLY A 111 6.45 -4.54 5.69
N GLU A 112 5.49 -3.67 5.97
CA GLU A 112 4.36 -3.38 5.07
C GLU A 112 4.85 -3.01 3.66
N GLY A 113 4.24 -3.60 2.64
CA GLY A 113 4.59 -3.37 1.23
C GLY A 113 5.86 -4.10 0.77
N ALA A 114 6.47 -4.92 1.61
CA ALA A 114 7.59 -5.76 1.20
C ALA A 114 7.16 -6.77 0.14
N SER A 115 8.06 -7.01 -0.82
CA SER A 115 7.85 -8.01 -1.86
C SER A 115 7.99 -9.44 -1.33
N PRO A 116 7.26 -10.43 -1.92
CA PRO A 116 7.51 -11.85 -1.70
C PRO A 116 8.95 -12.29 -1.99
N LEU A 117 9.71 -11.50 -2.74
CA LEU A 117 11.13 -11.74 -3.03
C LEU A 117 12.00 -11.82 -1.76
N ALA A 118 11.60 -11.15 -0.66
CA ALA A 118 12.33 -11.23 0.60
C ALA A 118 12.53 -12.67 1.09
N ALA A 119 11.51 -13.53 0.89
CA ALA A 119 11.62 -14.95 1.22
C ALA A 119 12.58 -15.71 0.29
N GLN A 120 12.72 -15.28 -0.95
CA GLN A 120 13.70 -15.86 -1.88
C GLN A 120 15.12 -15.43 -1.49
N TRP A 121 15.31 -14.15 -1.14
CA TRP A 121 16.61 -13.65 -0.66
C TRP A 121 17.05 -14.36 0.61
N SER A 122 16.15 -14.58 1.57
CA SER A 122 16.43 -15.34 2.79
C SER A 122 16.93 -16.75 2.48
N ARG A 123 16.24 -17.45 1.58
CA ARG A 123 16.66 -18.80 1.17
C ARG A 123 18.00 -18.81 0.44
N ALA A 124 18.24 -17.82 -0.41
CA ALA A 124 19.47 -17.74 -1.20
C ALA A 124 20.70 -17.36 -0.36
N SER A 125 20.53 -16.46 0.61
CA SER A 125 21.61 -15.97 1.48
C SER A 125 21.80 -16.79 2.74
N GLY A 126 20.79 -17.53 3.18
CA GLY A 126 20.75 -18.15 4.50
C GLY A 126 20.44 -17.18 5.64
N PHE A 127 20.17 -15.91 5.34
CA PHE A 127 19.84 -14.91 6.35
C PHE A 127 18.42 -15.15 6.87
N PRO A 128 18.21 -15.15 8.20
CA PRO A 128 16.88 -15.23 8.77
C PRO A 128 15.96 -14.10 8.26
N LEU A 129 14.68 -14.41 8.03
CA LEU A 129 13.69 -13.45 7.63
C LEU A 129 12.72 -13.16 8.79
N LEU A 130 12.68 -11.91 9.21
CA LEU A 130 11.68 -11.39 10.14
C LEU A 130 10.64 -10.61 9.32
N ALA A 131 9.45 -11.17 9.16
CA ALA A 131 8.41 -10.55 8.35
C ALA A 131 7.22 -10.14 9.21
N GLU A 132 6.81 -8.88 9.10
CA GLU A 132 5.56 -8.42 9.69
C GLU A 132 4.36 -9.05 8.99
N PRO A 133 3.22 -9.27 9.68
CA PRO A 133 2.02 -9.89 9.09
C PRO A 133 1.50 -9.15 7.84
N ALA A 134 1.69 -7.83 7.76
CA ALA A 134 1.29 -7.02 6.63
C ALA A 134 2.30 -7.04 5.45
N SER A 135 3.42 -7.76 5.61
CA SER A 135 4.40 -7.89 4.53
C SER A 135 3.97 -8.92 3.49
N GLY A 136 4.26 -8.67 2.21
CA GLY A 136 4.07 -9.66 1.15
C GLY A 136 4.96 -10.90 1.29
N ALA A 137 5.96 -10.87 2.16
CA ALA A 137 6.90 -11.96 2.40
C ALA A 137 6.33 -13.08 3.28
N TRP A 138 5.23 -12.82 4.00
CA TRP A 138 4.63 -13.79 4.93
C TRP A 138 4.21 -15.09 4.25
N ALA A 139 3.66 -15.00 3.05
CA ALA A 139 3.20 -16.17 2.29
C ALA A 139 4.33 -17.07 1.75
N GLY A 140 5.57 -16.59 1.78
CA GLY A 140 6.72 -17.29 1.19
C GLY A 140 7.32 -18.42 2.03
N GLY A 141 6.88 -18.60 3.27
CA GLY A 141 7.49 -19.52 4.25
C GLY A 141 8.84 -19.01 4.76
N GLY A 142 9.34 -19.62 5.83
CA GLY A 142 10.61 -19.24 6.46
C GLY A 142 10.53 -17.98 7.32
N VAL A 143 9.34 -17.52 7.59
CA VAL A 143 9.05 -16.39 8.47
C VAL A 143 9.19 -16.82 9.91
N THR A 144 9.92 -16.05 10.69
CA THR A 144 10.02 -16.27 12.12
C THR A 144 9.01 -15.37 12.83
N PRO A 145 7.94 -15.93 13.41
CA PRO A 145 6.99 -15.14 14.21
C PRO A 145 7.57 -14.70 15.57
N TYR A 146 8.78 -15.13 15.86
CA TYR A 146 9.46 -14.89 17.14
C TYR A 146 10.57 -13.83 17.02
N GLU A 147 10.28 -12.75 16.37
CA GLU A 147 11.21 -11.62 16.22
C GLU A 147 11.76 -11.13 17.56
N GLN A 148 10.95 -11.14 18.62
CA GLN A 148 11.39 -10.82 19.96
C GLN A 148 12.47 -11.77 20.47
N ALA A 149 12.31 -13.07 20.23
CA ALA A 149 13.28 -14.08 20.67
C ALA A 149 14.64 -13.85 20.02
N ILE A 150 14.66 -13.54 18.72
CA ILE A 150 15.91 -13.28 17.98
C ILE A 150 16.52 -11.96 18.43
N VAL A 151 15.75 -10.87 18.44
CA VAL A 151 16.28 -9.52 18.75
C VAL A 151 16.68 -9.38 20.21
N SER A 152 16.06 -10.14 21.11
CA SER A 152 16.41 -10.15 22.54
C SER A 152 17.46 -11.22 22.91
N SER A 153 17.88 -12.04 21.94
CA SER A 153 18.90 -13.08 22.18
C SER A 153 20.32 -12.52 21.97
N PRO A 154 21.35 -13.22 22.47
CA PRO A 154 22.74 -12.89 22.17
C PRO A 154 23.03 -12.83 20.66
N LEU A 155 22.31 -13.60 19.85
CA LEU A 155 22.45 -13.60 18.37
C LEU A 155 22.24 -12.22 17.77
N ALA A 156 21.40 -11.39 18.36
CA ALA A 156 21.21 -10.04 17.87
C ALA A 156 22.47 -9.18 17.93
N GLY A 157 23.40 -9.49 18.86
CA GLY A 157 24.70 -8.83 18.96
C GLY A 157 25.68 -9.26 17.86
N GLU A 158 25.43 -10.40 17.20
CA GLU A 158 26.28 -10.93 16.13
C GLU A 158 25.85 -10.42 14.73
N VAL A 159 24.64 -9.83 14.63
CA VAL A 159 24.12 -9.29 13.36
C VAL A 159 24.96 -8.07 12.96
N ASP A 160 25.63 -8.19 11.82
CA ASP A 160 26.47 -7.14 11.23
C ASP A 160 25.78 -6.40 10.08
N THR A 161 24.73 -6.98 9.52
CA THR A 161 24.04 -6.40 8.36
C THR A 161 22.54 -6.66 8.44
N VAL A 162 21.73 -5.61 8.26
CA VAL A 162 20.28 -5.72 8.19
C VAL A 162 19.78 -5.20 6.85
N VAL A 163 19.11 -6.07 6.11
CA VAL A 163 18.43 -5.70 4.86
C VAL A 163 16.97 -5.41 5.17
N VAL A 164 16.53 -4.19 4.94
CA VAL A 164 15.15 -3.76 5.18
C VAL A 164 14.41 -3.68 3.85
N THR A 165 13.23 -4.31 3.75
CA THR A 165 12.33 -4.19 2.62
C THR A 165 10.92 -3.85 3.07
N GLY A 166 10.24 -2.97 2.35
CA GLY A 166 8.99 -2.39 2.81
C GLY A 166 9.18 -1.43 3.98
N ARG A 167 8.14 -1.23 4.76
CA ARG A 167 8.14 -0.33 5.91
C ARG A 167 7.79 -1.08 7.20
N PRO A 168 8.77 -1.48 8.02
CA PRO A 168 8.51 -2.08 9.32
C PRO A 168 7.87 -1.04 10.26
N THR A 169 6.73 -1.37 10.87
CA THR A 169 5.97 -0.43 11.70
C THR A 169 5.47 -1.01 13.02
N LEU A 170 5.41 -2.33 13.14
CA LEU A 170 4.73 -2.99 14.26
C LEU A 170 5.65 -3.36 15.42
N SER A 171 6.90 -3.73 15.15
CA SER A 171 7.77 -4.35 16.14
C SER A 171 8.74 -3.35 16.77
N ARG A 172 8.54 -3.03 18.07
CA ARG A 172 9.50 -2.23 18.84
C ARG A 172 10.91 -2.84 18.89
N PRO A 173 11.08 -4.17 19.07
CA PRO A 173 12.40 -4.79 19.01
C PRO A 173 13.09 -4.58 17.65
N ILE A 174 12.37 -4.64 16.55
CA ILE A 174 12.93 -4.36 15.22
C ILE A 174 13.39 -2.90 15.13
N HIS A 175 12.55 -1.95 15.58
CA HIS A 175 12.97 -0.54 15.60
C HIS A 175 14.22 -0.31 16.45
N ALA A 176 14.33 -0.98 17.60
CA ALA A 176 15.51 -0.90 18.44
C ALA A 176 16.75 -1.50 17.77
N LEU A 177 16.58 -2.59 17.01
CA LEU A 177 17.66 -3.18 16.21
C LEU A 177 18.14 -2.23 15.12
N LEU A 178 17.21 -1.63 14.38
CA LEU A 178 17.50 -0.70 13.27
C LEU A 178 18.10 0.63 13.74
N ALA A 179 17.92 0.99 15.01
CA ALA A 179 18.50 2.20 15.60
C ALA A 179 19.92 1.99 16.16
N ARG A 180 20.50 0.80 16.06
CA ARG A 180 21.88 0.55 16.47
C ARG A 180 22.83 1.24 15.50
N PRO A 181 23.93 1.81 15.99
CA PRO A 181 24.97 2.42 15.16
C PRO A 181 25.72 1.41 14.33
#